data_fee72353f4a0fbe5123e0ebc5d3de97b
#
_entry.id   fee72353f4a0fbe5123e0ebc5d3de97b
#
_cell.length_a   1.000
_cell.length_b   1.000
_cell.length_c   1.000
_cell.angle_alpha   90.00
_cell.angle_beta   90.00
_cell.angle_gamma   90.00
#
_symmetry.space_group_name_H-M   'P 1'
#
loop_
_entity.id
_entity.type
_entity.pdbx_description
1 polymer ?
#
loop_
_entity_poly.entity_id
_entity_poly.type
_entity_poly.pdbx_seq_one_letter_code
_entity_poly.pdbx_strand_id
1 'polypeptide(L)'
;AYLVKHRNIDRSVVAHFAREKLLYEDADYHNAVFLGTDEDGIPRHAHKRSANSFGKAFRLNVEGCDPRHSFHHIGTDRSLYVFEAPIDMLSYITLHPEGWQSHSYVACCGTSIQPVLKLLERQPQINTVLLCLDNDEAGHLASRRMKEQLAERYTVERLIPAHKDWNDDLTAEEPSFAQVMQ
;
A
#
# COMPACT_ATOMS: atom_id res chain seq x y z
N ALA A 1 -13.64 -8.21 -7.53
CA ALA A 1 -14.17 -9.20 -6.55
C ALA A 1 -13.15 -9.54 -5.45
N TYR A 2 -11.91 -9.88 -5.80
CA TYR A 2 -10.87 -10.37 -4.86
C TYR A 2 -10.59 -9.42 -3.69
N LEU A 3 -10.27 -8.15 -3.97
CA LEU A 3 -9.90 -7.18 -2.93
C LEU A 3 -11.04 -6.93 -1.93
N VAL A 4 -12.29 -6.85 -2.41
CA VAL A 4 -13.44 -6.60 -1.54
C VAL A 4 -13.89 -7.86 -0.79
N LYS A 5 -13.95 -9.02 -1.47
CA LYS A 5 -14.55 -10.23 -0.89
C LYS A 5 -13.57 -11.09 -0.09
N HIS A 6 -12.28 -11.07 -0.43
CA HIS A 6 -11.27 -11.93 0.19
C HIS A 6 -10.24 -11.15 1.02
N ARG A 7 -10.15 -9.83 0.79
CA ARG A 7 -9.24 -8.96 1.53
C ARG A 7 -9.97 -7.93 2.39
N ASN A 8 -11.31 -7.94 2.38
CA ASN A 8 -12.19 -7.05 3.14
C ASN A 8 -11.93 -5.55 2.93
N ILE A 9 -11.23 -5.20 1.83
CA ILE A 9 -10.95 -3.80 1.51
C ILE A 9 -12.26 -3.10 1.12
N ASP A 10 -12.51 -1.93 1.66
CA ASP A 10 -13.73 -1.16 1.40
C ASP A 10 -13.92 -0.90 -0.09
N ARG A 11 -15.16 -1.07 -0.55
CA ARG A 11 -15.51 -0.92 -1.96
C ARG A 11 -15.24 0.50 -2.47
N SER A 12 -15.44 1.52 -1.65
CA SER A 12 -15.22 2.91 -2.04
C SER A 12 -13.75 3.21 -2.27
N VAL A 13 -12.86 2.62 -1.45
CA VAL A 13 -11.41 2.70 -1.60
C VAL A 13 -10.98 2.04 -2.91
N VAL A 14 -11.41 0.80 -3.17
CA VAL A 14 -11.12 0.10 -4.44
C VAL A 14 -11.64 0.90 -5.64
N ALA A 15 -12.87 1.42 -5.57
CA ALA A 15 -13.48 2.20 -6.64
C ALA A 15 -12.75 3.52 -6.90
N HIS A 16 -12.16 4.16 -5.88
CA HIS A 16 -11.36 5.36 -6.05
C HIS A 16 -10.15 5.08 -6.94
N PHE A 17 -9.30 4.11 -6.58
CA PHE A 17 -8.10 3.77 -7.36
C PHE A 17 -8.43 3.20 -8.75
N ALA A 18 -9.56 2.52 -8.91
CA ALA A 18 -10.03 2.04 -10.22
C ALA A 18 -10.46 3.20 -11.14
N ARG A 19 -11.14 4.23 -10.62
CA ARG A 19 -11.50 5.44 -11.39
C ARG A 19 -10.28 6.23 -11.82
N GLU A 20 -9.26 6.31 -10.94
CA GLU A 20 -7.96 6.91 -11.25
C GLU A 20 -7.11 6.07 -12.21
N LYS A 21 -7.61 4.90 -12.65
CA LYS A 21 -6.90 3.94 -13.53
C LYS A 21 -5.58 3.43 -12.96
N LEU A 22 -5.45 3.43 -11.64
CA LEU A 22 -4.28 2.92 -10.91
C LEU A 22 -4.46 1.48 -10.43
N LEU A 23 -5.68 0.96 -10.50
CA LEU A 23 -6.04 -0.39 -10.06
C LEU A 23 -7.01 -1.02 -11.05
N TYR A 24 -6.67 -2.22 -11.55
CA TYR A 24 -7.54 -2.99 -12.44
C TYR A 24 -7.30 -4.50 -12.29
N GLU A 25 -8.12 -5.29 -12.93
CA GLU A 25 -8.00 -6.74 -13.04
C GLU A 25 -7.51 -7.09 -14.45
N ASP A 26 -6.43 -7.87 -14.59
CA ASP A 26 -5.95 -8.27 -15.91
C ASP A 26 -6.94 -9.25 -16.58
N ALA A 27 -7.02 -9.19 -17.91
CA ALA A 27 -8.01 -9.95 -18.69
C ALA A 27 -7.70 -11.45 -18.75
N ASP A 28 -6.42 -11.83 -18.66
CA ASP A 28 -6.00 -13.21 -18.94
C ASP A 28 -6.13 -14.12 -17.70
N TYR A 29 -5.77 -13.60 -16.53
CA TYR A 29 -5.68 -14.39 -15.29
C TYR A 29 -6.46 -13.79 -14.11
N HIS A 30 -7.17 -12.67 -14.33
CA HIS A 30 -7.93 -11.97 -13.30
C HIS A 30 -7.09 -11.52 -12.09
N ASN A 31 -5.80 -11.28 -12.27
CA ASN A 31 -4.93 -10.77 -11.22
C ASN A 31 -5.25 -9.30 -10.92
N ALA A 32 -5.11 -8.90 -9.66
CA ALA A 32 -5.12 -7.49 -9.30
C ALA A 32 -3.81 -6.84 -9.76
N VAL A 33 -3.90 -5.75 -10.52
CA VAL A 33 -2.77 -4.99 -11.04
C VAL A 33 -2.80 -3.59 -10.46
N PHE A 34 -1.71 -3.20 -9.80
CA PHE A 34 -1.51 -1.91 -9.16
C PHE A 34 -0.46 -1.12 -9.97
N LEU A 35 -0.84 0.04 -10.49
CA LEU A 35 0.03 0.89 -11.29
C LEU A 35 0.62 2.03 -10.48
N GLY A 36 1.88 2.31 -10.73
CA GLY A 36 2.52 3.54 -10.29
C GLY A 36 2.89 4.41 -11.49
N THR A 37 2.69 5.71 -11.35
CA THR A 37 2.85 6.68 -12.43
C THR A 37 3.94 7.71 -12.13
N ASP A 38 4.47 8.32 -13.19
CA ASP A 38 5.29 9.53 -13.10
C ASP A 38 4.46 10.80 -12.91
N GLU A 39 5.11 11.97 -13.00
CA GLU A 39 4.51 13.30 -12.84
C GLU A 39 3.47 13.61 -13.91
N ASP A 40 3.63 13.03 -15.09
CA ASP A 40 2.74 13.22 -16.25
C ASP A 40 1.58 12.19 -16.26
N GLY A 41 1.48 11.35 -15.21
CA GLY A 41 0.48 10.30 -15.12
C GLY A 41 0.76 9.09 -16.00
N ILE A 42 1.97 8.97 -16.55
CA ILE A 42 2.37 7.85 -17.41
C ILE A 42 2.72 6.65 -16.50
N PRO A 43 2.13 5.45 -16.72
CA PRO A 43 2.50 4.26 -15.98
C PRO A 43 3.98 3.89 -16.15
N ARG A 44 4.70 3.77 -15.05
CA ARG A 44 6.12 3.40 -15.00
C ARG A 44 6.38 2.11 -14.21
N HIS A 45 5.44 1.74 -13.36
CA HIS A 45 5.54 0.55 -12.52
C HIS A 45 4.21 -0.20 -12.50
N ALA A 46 4.27 -1.52 -12.48
CA ALA A 46 3.12 -2.38 -12.28
C ALA A 46 3.46 -3.50 -11.33
N HIS A 47 2.63 -3.65 -10.29
CA HIS A 47 2.69 -4.76 -9.34
C HIS A 47 1.47 -5.66 -9.53
N LYS A 48 1.70 -6.97 -9.71
CA LYS A 48 0.64 -7.96 -9.86
C LYS A 48 0.50 -8.81 -8.61
N ARG A 49 -0.74 -9.03 -8.20
CA ARG A 49 -1.12 -9.94 -7.13
C ARG A 49 -2.12 -10.97 -7.67
N SER A 50 -1.82 -12.25 -7.50
CA SER A 50 -2.73 -13.31 -7.89
C SER A 50 -4.03 -13.23 -7.09
N ALA A 51 -5.15 -13.27 -7.79
CA ALA A 51 -6.49 -13.29 -7.21
C ALA A 51 -7.06 -14.72 -7.11
N ASN A 52 -6.34 -15.72 -7.65
CA ASN A 52 -6.81 -17.09 -7.71
C ASN A 52 -6.69 -17.81 -6.37
N SER A 53 -7.76 -18.52 -5.99
CA SER A 53 -7.80 -19.45 -4.86
C SER A 53 -7.15 -20.80 -5.19
N PHE A 54 -6.94 -21.07 -6.49
CA PHE A 54 -6.36 -22.32 -6.98
C PHE A 54 -4.93 -22.10 -7.43
N GLY A 55 -3.99 -22.83 -6.85
CA GLY A 55 -2.58 -22.76 -7.16
C GLY A 55 -1.76 -21.89 -6.19
N LYS A 56 -0.48 -21.69 -6.52
CA LYS A 56 0.43 -20.91 -5.67
C LYS A 56 0.14 -19.41 -5.82
N ALA A 57 -0.28 -18.76 -4.74
CA ALA A 57 -0.41 -17.31 -4.73
C ALA A 57 0.95 -16.66 -5.02
N PHE A 58 0.98 -15.67 -5.91
CA PHE A 58 2.20 -14.93 -6.24
C PHE A 58 1.99 -13.42 -6.11
N ARG A 59 3.10 -12.73 -5.89
CA ARG A 59 3.25 -11.29 -6.03
C ARG A 59 4.49 -11.02 -6.86
N LEU A 60 4.42 -10.12 -7.82
CA LEU A 60 5.56 -9.76 -8.64
C LEU A 60 5.47 -8.32 -9.15
N ASN A 61 6.62 -7.71 -9.32
CA ASN A 61 6.76 -6.48 -10.12
C ASN A 61 6.98 -6.89 -11.58
N VAL A 62 6.29 -6.20 -12.51
CA VAL A 62 6.43 -6.50 -13.93
C VAL A 62 7.85 -6.18 -14.36
N GLU A 63 8.45 -7.06 -15.16
CA GLU A 63 9.80 -6.88 -15.67
C GLU A 63 9.93 -5.57 -16.48
N GLY A 64 11.05 -4.87 -16.30
CA GLY A 64 11.34 -3.62 -16.99
C GLY A 64 10.63 -2.38 -16.42
N CYS A 65 9.81 -2.52 -15.37
CA CYS A 65 9.21 -1.36 -14.72
C CYS A 65 10.21 -0.61 -13.82
N ASP A 66 9.94 0.67 -13.57
CA ASP A 66 10.77 1.51 -12.68
C ASP A 66 10.22 1.49 -11.25
N PRO A 67 10.90 0.86 -10.29
CA PRO A 67 10.42 0.74 -8.91
C PRO A 67 10.32 2.08 -8.18
N ARG A 68 10.97 3.15 -8.67
CA ARG A 68 10.85 4.50 -8.09
C ARG A 68 9.44 5.07 -8.19
N HIS A 69 8.65 4.61 -9.12
CA HIS A 69 7.29 5.04 -9.41
C HIS A 69 6.25 3.98 -8.98
N SER A 70 6.39 3.40 -7.79
CA SER A 70 5.47 2.36 -7.35
C SER A 70 4.07 2.92 -7.01
N PHE A 71 3.11 2.04 -6.74
CA PHE A 71 1.72 2.38 -6.45
C PHE A 71 1.60 3.41 -5.32
N HIS A 72 0.93 4.52 -5.57
CA HIS A 72 0.82 5.64 -4.62
C HIS A 72 -0.48 6.43 -4.77
N HIS A 73 -0.77 7.25 -3.77
CA HIS A 73 -1.76 8.32 -3.77
C HIS A 73 -1.11 9.60 -3.23
N ILE A 74 -1.39 10.73 -3.85
CA ILE A 74 -0.89 12.04 -3.40
C ILE A 74 -2.05 12.83 -2.85
N GLY A 75 -1.97 13.15 -1.56
CA GLY A 75 -2.91 14.03 -0.86
C GLY A 75 -2.42 15.47 -0.78
N THR A 76 -3.09 16.26 0.03
CA THR A 76 -2.84 17.71 0.16
C THR A 76 -2.17 18.12 1.47
N ASP A 77 -2.07 17.19 2.43
CA ASP A 77 -1.44 17.46 3.72
C ASP A 77 0.09 17.22 3.70
N ARG A 78 0.70 17.17 4.87
CA ARG A 78 2.16 17.09 5.03
C ARG A 78 2.66 15.71 5.43
N SER A 79 1.81 14.69 5.34
CA SER A 79 2.09 13.33 5.82
C SER A 79 2.24 12.35 4.66
N LEU A 80 3.23 11.47 4.75
CA LEU A 80 3.42 10.34 3.84
C LEU A 80 3.40 9.03 4.64
N TYR A 81 2.47 8.16 4.31
CA TYR A 81 2.37 6.80 4.85
C TYR A 81 3.03 5.80 3.91
N VAL A 82 3.93 4.96 4.43
CA VAL A 82 4.77 4.06 3.65
C VAL A 82 4.45 2.60 3.98
N PHE A 83 4.11 1.81 2.97
CA PHE A 83 3.72 0.40 3.10
C PHE A 83 4.64 -0.52 2.30
N GLU A 84 4.71 -1.80 2.69
CA GLU A 84 5.44 -2.80 1.93
C GLU A 84 4.69 -3.23 0.68
N ALA A 85 3.37 -3.42 0.76
CA ALA A 85 2.54 -3.87 -0.35
C ALA A 85 1.28 -3.01 -0.57
N PRO A 86 0.74 -2.96 -1.81
CA PRO A 86 -0.50 -2.22 -2.11
C PRO A 86 -1.71 -2.68 -1.31
N ILE A 87 -1.83 -3.99 -1.03
CA ILE A 87 -2.94 -4.53 -0.23
C ILE A 87 -2.92 -3.96 1.18
N ASP A 88 -1.74 -3.85 1.81
CA ASP A 88 -1.60 -3.29 3.16
C ASP A 88 -1.93 -1.80 3.19
N MET A 89 -1.51 -1.04 2.18
CA MET A 89 -1.91 0.35 2.00
C MET A 89 -3.44 0.51 1.92
N LEU A 90 -4.11 -0.28 1.07
CA LEU A 90 -5.57 -0.22 0.94
C LEU A 90 -6.29 -0.71 2.20
N SER A 91 -5.73 -1.67 2.92
CA SER A 91 -6.24 -2.17 4.19
C SER A 91 -6.16 -1.11 5.28
N TYR A 92 -5.02 -0.42 5.39
CA TYR A 92 -4.84 0.70 6.32
C TYR A 92 -5.85 1.82 6.04
N ILE A 93 -6.02 2.21 4.78
CA ILE A 93 -7.02 3.23 4.38
C ILE A 93 -8.44 2.78 4.76
N THR A 94 -8.75 1.49 4.63
CA THR A 94 -10.06 0.93 5.03
C THR A 94 -10.27 0.98 6.55
N LEU A 95 -9.24 0.69 7.34
CA LEU A 95 -9.26 0.79 8.81
C LEU A 95 -9.34 2.25 9.31
N HIS A 96 -8.80 3.19 8.54
CA HIS A 96 -8.71 4.60 8.88
C HIS A 96 -9.34 5.48 7.79
N PRO A 97 -10.68 5.42 7.59
CA PRO A 97 -11.34 6.04 6.44
C PRO A 97 -11.47 7.56 6.53
N GLU A 98 -11.34 8.14 7.72
CA GLU A 98 -11.59 9.57 7.94
C GLU A 98 -10.49 10.43 7.29
N GLY A 99 -10.87 11.24 6.30
CA GLY A 99 -9.97 12.20 5.65
C GLY A 99 -8.80 11.59 4.88
N TRP A 100 -8.82 10.30 4.58
CA TRP A 100 -7.70 9.60 3.99
C TRP A 100 -7.20 10.22 2.68
N GLN A 101 -8.09 10.80 1.86
CA GLN A 101 -7.67 11.43 0.59
C GLN A 101 -6.75 12.64 0.78
N SER A 102 -6.71 13.23 1.98
CA SER A 102 -5.80 14.34 2.26
C SER A 102 -4.37 13.90 2.54
N HIS A 103 -4.16 12.66 2.95
CA HIS A 103 -2.84 12.09 3.22
C HIS A 103 -2.19 11.55 1.94
N SER A 104 -0.87 11.49 1.92
CA SER A 104 -0.13 10.80 0.85
C SER A 104 0.25 9.39 1.29
N TYR A 105 0.23 8.45 0.33
CA TYR A 105 0.52 7.04 0.58
C TYR A 105 1.40 6.47 -0.53
N VAL A 106 2.32 5.58 -0.16
CA VAL A 106 3.13 4.82 -1.12
C VAL A 106 3.28 3.37 -0.66
N ALA A 107 3.09 2.43 -1.58
CA ALA A 107 3.43 1.03 -1.39
C ALA A 107 4.71 0.71 -2.16
N CYS A 108 5.77 0.36 -1.44
CA CYS A 108 7.10 0.13 -2.03
C CYS A 108 7.15 -1.11 -2.94
N CYS A 109 6.16 -2.00 -2.86
CA CYS A 109 6.16 -3.30 -3.54
C CYS A 109 7.41 -4.14 -3.21
N GLY A 110 7.84 -4.07 -1.95
CA GLY A 110 9.01 -4.61 -1.32
C GLY A 110 9.52 -3.69 -0.22
N THR A 111 10.80 -3.80 0.12
CA THR A 111 11.44 -3.05 1.24
C THR A 111 12.38 -1.93 0.77
N SER A 112 12.36 -1.58 -0.52
CA SER A 112 13.21 -0.51 -1.07
C SER A 112 12.69 0.87 -0.69
N ILE A 113 13.59 1.78 -0.30
CA ILE A 113 13.28 3.18 -0.02
C ILE A 113 13.08 4.04 -1.29
N GLN A 114 13.45 3.54 -2.47
CA GLN A 114 13.46 4.35 -3.70
C GLN A 114 12.11 5.01 -4.05
N PRO A 115 10.95 4.34 -3.91
CA PRO A 115 9.67 4.99 -4.13
C PRO A 115 9.39 6.13 -3.15
N VAL A 116 9.81 5.97 -1.90
CA VAL A 116 9.66 7.00 -0.85
C VAL A 116 10.44 8.25 -1.21
N LEU A 117 11.74 8.08 -1.56
CA LEU A 117 12.61 9.20 -1.95
C LEU A 117 12.07 9.93 -3.17
N LYS A 118 11.61 9.20 -4.19
CA LYS A 118 11.05 9.81 -5.40
C LYS A 118 9.77 10.58 -5.11
N LEU A 119 8.91 10.08 -4.24
CA LEU A 119 7.68 10.78 -3.88
C LEU A 119 7.97 12.02 -3.03
N LEU A 120 8.90 11.96 -2.08
CA LEU A 120 9.32 13.11 -1.28
C LEU A 120 9.97 14.21 -2.13
N GLU A 121 10.72 13.85 -3.19
CA GLU A 121 11.24 14.80 -4.18
C GLU A 121 10.12 15.55 -4.91
N ARG A 122 9.05 14.83 -5.27
CA ARG A 122 7.88 15.39 -5.98
C ARG A 122 6.96 16.20 -5.08
N GLN A 123 6.99 15.98 -3.77
CA GLN A 123 6.06 16.56 -2.78
C GLN A 123 6.83 17.27 -1.65
N PRO A 124 7.45 18.45 -1.95
CA PRO A 124 8.32 19.14 -0.99
C PRO A 124 7.58 19.68 0.25
N GLN A 125 6.24 19.71 0.25
CA GLN A 125 5.43 20.08 1.41
C GLN A 125 5.39 18.99 2.49
N ILE A 126 5.70 17.73 2.16
CA ILE A 126 5.71 16.62 3.13
C ILE A 126 6.87 16.85 4.10
N ASN A 127 6.59 16.76 5.39
CA ASN A 127 7.59 16.86 6.46
C ASN A 127 7.49 15.71 7.48
N THR A 128 6.45 14.89 7.42
CA THR A 128 6.25 13.75 8.31
C THR A 128 6.11 12.46 7.49
N VAL A 129 6.89 11.45 7.85
CA VAL A 129 6.86 10.12 7.20
C VAL A 129 6.48 9.08 8.24
N LEU A 130 5.40 8.35 7.98
CA LEU A 130 4.90 7.29 8.83
C LEU A 130 5.22 5.93 8.17
N LEU A 131 6.13 5.19 8.78
CA LEU A 131 6.56 3.88 8.28
C LEU A 131 5.58 2.81 8.78
N CYS A 132 4.77 2.27 7.87
CA CYS A 132 3.71 1.30 8.11
C CYS A 132 4.03 -0.08 7.50
N LEU A 133 5.31 -0.49 7.51
CA LEU A 133 5.77 -1.76 6.98
C LEU A 133 5.30 -2.92 7.86
N ASP A 134 5.41 -4.15 7.36
CA ASP A 134 4.97 -5.36 8.06
C ASP A 134 5.59 -5.53 9.45
N ASN A 135 4.90 -6.23 10.33
CA ASN A 135 5.35 -6.56 11.69
C ASN A 135 6.15 -7.87 11.68
N ASP A 136 7.20 -7.90 10.88
CA ASP A 136 8.15 -9.01 10.81
C ASP A 136 9.59 -8.49 10.79
N GLU A 137 10.57 -9.39 10.79
CA GLU A 137 11.98 -9.03 10.85
C GLU A 137 12.41 -8.15 9.67
N ALA A 138 11.92 -8.45 8.45
CA ALA A 138 12.23 -7.68 7.26
C ALA A 138 11.66 -6.26 7.32
N GLY A 139 10.40 -6.12 7.74
CA GLY A 139 9.74 -4.83 7.92
C GLY A 139 10.39 -3.98 9.03
N HIS A 140 10.80 -4.59 10.14
CA HIS A 140 11.53 -3.90 11.20
C HIS A 140 12.90 -3.42 10.74
N LEU A 141 13.65 -4.25 10.00
CA LEU A 141 14.97 -3.88 9.48
C LEU A 141 14.85 -2.76 8.44
N ALA A 142 13.90 -2.88 7.51
CA ALA A 142 13.64 -1.86 6.50
C ALA A 142 13.23 -0.52 7.14
N SER A 143 12.35 -0.55 8.14
CA SER A 143 11.92 0.66 8.87
C SER A 143 13.08 1.37 9.56
N ARG A 144 13.99 0.63 10.20
CA ARG A 144 15.19 1.23 10.82
C ARG A 144 16.06 1.91 9.77
N ARG A 145 16.36 1.22 8.65
CA ARG A 145 17.17 1.78 7.55
C ARG A 145 16.55 3.02 6.93
N MET A 146 15.24 3.01 6.70
CA MET A 146 14.52 4.17 6.17
C MET A 146 14.56 5.33 7.15
N LYS A 147 14.33 5.08 8.45
CA LYS A 147 14.41 6.11 9.49
C LYS A 147 15.80 6.75 9.56
N GLU A 148 16.87 5.97 9.52
CA GLU A 148 18.24 6.46 9.52
C GLU A 148 18.52 7.41 8.33
N GLN A 149 17.97 7.10 7.15
CA GLN A 149 18.16 7.91 5.94
C GLN A 149 17.30 9.18 5.90
N LEU A 150 16.14 9.18 6.56
CA LEU A 150 15.15 10.25 6.45
C LEU A 150 15.15 11.22 7.65
N ALA A 151 15.62 10.79 8.84
CA ALA A 151 15.47 11.52 10.10
C ALA A 151 16.18 12.89 10.16
N GLU A 152 17.16 13.14 9.31
CA GLU A 152 17.80 14.46 9.21
C GLU A 152 16.90 15.53 8.58
N ARG A 153 15.93 15.13 7.75
CA ARG A 153 15.10 16.05 6.96
C ARG A 153 13.61 15.97 7.26
N TYR A 154 13.16 14.87 7.86
CA TYR A 154 11.75 14.56 8.10
C TYR A 154 11.53 14.09 9.53
N THR A 155 10.35 14.37 10.08
CA THR A 155 9.86 13.65 11.25
C THR A 155 9.49 12.24 10.83
N VAL A 156 10.09 11.22 11.43
CA VAL A 156 9.87 9.82 11.04
C VAL A 156 9.32 9.03 12.23
N GLU A 157 8.12 8.51 12.06
CA GLU A 157 7.43 7.66 13.02
C GLU A 157 7.23 6.25 12.47
N ARG A 158 7.07 5.27 13.35
CA ARG A 158 6.77 3.89 13.00
C ARG A 158 5.38 3.53 13.50
N LEU A 159 4.48 3.16 12.60
CA LEU A 159 3.20 2.53 12.92
C LEU A 159 3.32 1.03 12.64
N ILE A 160 2.96 0.21 13.63
CA ILE A 160 3.13 -1.24 13.56
C ILE A 160 1.73 -1.87 13.60
N PRO A 161 1.36 -2.74 12.64
CA PRO A 161 0.12 -3.48 12.73
C PRO A 161 0.13 -4.42 13.95
N ALA A 162 -1.04 -4.71 14.50
CA ALA A 162 -1.18 -5.61 15.65
C ALA A 162 -0.87 -7.07 15.29
N HIS A 163 -1.19 -7.46 14.06
CA HIS A 163 -0.85 -8.76 13.48
C HIS A 163 0.40 -8.66 12.61
N LYS A 164 0.55 -9.55 11.64
CA LYS A 164 1.70 -9.58 10.74
C LYS A 164 1.72 -8.38 9.78
N ASP A 165 0.58 -8.05 9.22
CA ASP A 165 0.42 -6.96 8.25
C ASP A 165 -0.95 -6.28 8.44
N TRP A 166 -1.19 -5.17 7.73
CA TRP A 166 -2.43 -4.40 7.85
C TRP A 166 -3.65 -5.12 7.28
N ASN A 167 -3.47 -6.06 6.37
CA ASN A 167 -4.58 -6.86 5.89
C ASN A 167 -4.99 -7.92 6.91
N ASP A 168 -4.05 -8.48 7.65
CA ASP A 168 -4.35 -9.37 8.78
C ASP A 168 -5.12 -8.61 9.88
N ASP A 169 -4.75 -7.37 10.19
CA ASP A 169 -5.51 -6.52 11.13
C ASP A 169 -6.94 -6.29 10.64
N LEU A 170 -7.12 -5.89 9.38
CA LEU A 170 -8.43 -5.63 8.79
C LEU A 170 -9.33 -6.87 8.80
N THR A 171 -8.78 -8.05 8.52
CA THR A 171 -9.55 -9.30 8.48
C THR A 171 -9.82 -9.88 9.86
N ALA A 172 -9.00 -9.55 10.87
CA ALA A 172 -9.21 -9.97 12.26
C ALA A 172 -10.33 -9.16 12.97
N GLU A 173 -10.60 -7.93 12.53
CA GLU A 173 -11.66 -7.09 13.11
C GLU A 173 -13.09 -7.54 12.77
N GLU A 174 -13.29 -8.41 11.77
CA GLU A 174 -14.60 -9.01 11.53
C GLU A 174 -14.94 -10.01 12.66
N PRO A 175 -16.03 -9.76 13.44
CA PRO A 175 -16.52 -10.77 14.38
C PRO A 175 -16.93 -12.00 13.55
N SER A 176 -16.32 -13.13 13.84
CA SER A 176 -16.77 -14.38 13.23
C SER A 176 -18.25 -14.56 13.54
N PHE A 177 -19.11 -14.63 12.53
CA PHE A 177 -20.55 -14.88 12.67
C PHE A 177 -20.89 -16.13 13.50
N ALA A 178 -19.90 -16.93 13.85
CA ALA A 178 -20.02 -18.10 14.71
C ALA A 178 -20.23 -17.79 16.21
N GLN A 179 -20.01 -16.54 16.67
CA GLN A 179 -20.15 -16.16 18.09
C GLN A 179 -21.48 -15.43 18.41
N VAL A 180 -22.33 -15.14 17.42
CA VAL A 180 -23.61 -14.44 17.63
C VAL A 180 -24.80 -15.41 17.82
N MET A 181 -24.59 -16.73 17.76
CA MET A 181 -25.62 -17.76 17.97
C MET A 181 -25.35 -18.64 19.19
N GLN A 182 -24.97 -18.04 20.32
CA GLN A 182 -25.05 -18.72 21.63
C GLN A 182 -25.89 -17.92 22.60
#